data_e05ddd9d98dc9892c384ae980a442c34
#
_entry.id   e05ddd9d98dc9892c384ae980a442c34
#
_cell.length_a   1.000
_cell.length_b   1.000
_cell.length_c   1.000
_cell.angle_alpha   90.00
_cell.angle_beta   90.00
_cell.angle_gamma   90.00
#
_symmetry.space_group_name_H-M   'P 1'
#
loop_
_entity.id
_entity.type
_entity.pdbx_description
1 polymer ?
#
loop_
_entity_poly.entity_id
_entity_poly.type
_entity_poly.pdbx_seq_one_letter_code
_entity_poly.pdbx_strand_id
1 'polypeptide(L)'
;YLYFGHVGQLLLGEELARQGVEPALDYILRDVETRLDTALYLVRGGTAGKAITAAGEDGSAADRLEALAEDAGLLAGSMPRTVKDALSDLYAQGATFLPAVEADEALTAAGYGILKGDRLAGWAEGDAALGVNLVLGQVDADVVELPLDGGGVAALRVVGARTSVRP
;
A
#
# COMPACT_ATOMS: atom_id res chain seq x y z
N TYR A 1 -11.16 -3.05 30.45
CA TYR A 1 -11.19 -3.72 29.14
C TYR A 1 -11.34 -2.64 28.07
N LEU A 2 -10.32 -2.48 27.20
CA LEU A 2 -10.44 -1.71 25.97
C LEU A 2 -11.08 -2.64 24.93
N TYR A 3 -12.27 -2.30 24.47
CA TYR A 3 -12.93 -2.99 23.37
C TYR A 3 -12.58 -2.27 22.05
N PHE A 4 -11.85 -2.94 21.17
CA PHE A 4 -11.57 -2.47 19.82
C PHE A 4 -12.66 -3.00 18.89
N GLY A 5 -13.78 -2.30 18.81
CA GLY A 5 -14.99 -2.77 18.13
C GLY A 5 -14.86 -3.06 16.63
N HIS A 6 -14.03 -2.31 15.90
CA HIS A 6 -13.70 -2.56 14.50
C HIS A 6 -12.35 -1.92 14.17
N VAL A 7 -11.35 -2.76 13.94
CA VAL A 7 -10.06 -2.31 13.38
C VAL A 7 -10.22 -2.28 11.84
N GLY A 8 -10.32 -1.09 11.26
CA GLY A 8 -10.46 -0.92 9.81
C GLY A 8 -9.11 -0.88 9.08
N GLN A 9 -8.09 -0.32 9.73
CA GLN A 9 -6.76 -0.16 9.14
C GLN A 9 -5.67 -0.56 10.14
N LEU A 10 -4.58 -1.13 9.62
CA LEU A 10 -3.37 -1.48 10.35
C LEU A 10 -2.17 -0.78 9.72
N LEU A 11 -1.41 -0.07 10.53
CA LEU A 11 -0.20 0.63 10.12
C LEU A 11 1.02 -0.08 10.70
N LEU A 12 1.98 -0.45 9.87
CA LEU A 12 3.26 -1.02 10.26
C LEU A 12 4.37 -0.02 9.99
N GLY A 13 5.12 0.37 11.03
CA GLY A 13 6.27 1.27 10.88
C GLY A 13 7.42 0.61 10.11
N GLU A 14 8.23 1.41 9.42
CA GLU A 14 9.33 0.92 8.58
C GLU A 14 10.31 0.05 9.34
N GLU A 15 10.72 0.43 10.54
CA GLU A 15 11.69 -0.33 11.33
C GLU A 15 11.15 -1.72 11.69
N LEU A 16 9.87 -1.80 12.08
CA LEU A 16 9.21 -3.09 12.31
C LEU A 16 9.21 -3.93 11.02
N ALA A 17 8.87 -3.32 9.90
CA ALA A 17 8.83 -4.03 8.61
C ALA A 17 10.22 -4.53 8.17
N ARG A 18 11.29 -3.82 8.51
CA ARG A 18 12.67 -4.26 8.28
C ARG A 18 13.10 -5.41 9.20
N GLN A 19 12.64 -5.41 10.43
CA GLN A 19 12.92 -6.48 11.41
C GLN A 19 12.12 -7.75 11.11
N GLY A 20 10.87 -7.62 10.68
CA GLY A 20 9.95 -8.67 10.30
C GLY A 20 8.53 -8.40 10.74
N VAL A 21 7.57 -8.60 9.84
CA VAL A 21 6.13 -8.37 10.09
C VAL A 21 5.40 -9.60 10.62
N GLU A 22 6.04 -10.79 10.58
CA GLU A 22 5.42 -12.05 10.99
C GLU A 22 4.79 -12.00 12.39
N PRO A 23 5.45 -11.47 13.45
CA PRO A 23 4.83 -11.42 14.76
C PRO A 23 3.57 -10.57 14.82
N ALA A 24 3.52 -9.47 14.06
CA ALA A 24 2.34 -8.61 14.00
C ALA A 24 1.19 -9.30 13.23
N LEU A 25 1.49 -9.95 12.11
CA LEU A 25 0.50 -10.70 11.34
C LEU A 25 -0.01 -11.94 12.08
N ASP A 26 0.87 -12.66 12.80
CA ASP A 26 0.48 -13.80 13.63
C ASP A 26 -0.44 -13.38 14.79
N TYR A 27 -0.16 -12.23 15.41
CA TYR A 27 -1.06 -11.65 16.42
C TYR A 27 -2.47 -11.44 15.86
N ILE A 28 -2.58 -10.82 14.69
CA ILE A 28 -3.87 -10.55 14.03
C ILE A 28 -4.59 -11.84 13.66
N LEU A 29 -3.86 -12.86 13.18
CA LEU A 29 -4.44 -14.17 12.88
C LEU A 29 -5.05 -14.88 14.09
N ARG A 30 -4.52 -14.62 15.27
CA ARG A 30 -4.98 -15.25 16.53
C ARG A 30 -6.01 -14.41 17.26
N ASP A 31 -6.11 -13.13 16.92
CA ASP A 31 -7.06 -12.22 17.54
C ASP A 31 -8.44 -12.38 16.90
N VAL A 32 -9.42 -12.79 17.70
CA VAL A 32 -10.80 -13.01 17.24
C VAL A 32 -11.56 -11.71 16.95
N GLU A 33 -11.05 -10.56 17.38
CA GLU A 33 -11.66 -9.26 17.20
C GLU A 33 -11.15 -8.56 15.91
N THR A 34 -10.00 -8.98 15.39
CA THR A 34 -9.42 -8.40 14.17
C THR A 34 -9.84 -9.21 12.93
N ARG A 35 -10.33 -8.52 11.93
CA ARG A 35 -10.77 -9.13 10.67
C ARG A 35 -9.62 -9.19 9.67
N LEU A 36 -9.58 -10.24 8.85
CA LEU A 36 -8.56 -10.40 7.81
C LEU A 36 -8.75 -9.45 6.61
N ASP A 37 -9.93 -8.83 6.50
CA ASP A 37 -10.21 -7.78 5.51
C ASP A 37 -9.78 -6.36 5.99
N THR A 38 -9.13 -6.26 7.15
CA THR A 38 -8.47 -5.04 7.63
C THR A 38 -7.43 -4.57 6.61
N ALA A 39 -7.52 -3.29 6.21
CA ALA A 39 -6.55 -2.68 5.30
C ALA A 39 -5.16 -2.58 5.95
N LEU A 40 -4.11 -2.89 5.20
CA LEU A 40 -2.75 -2.97 5.71
C LEU A 40 -1.85 -1.97 4.98
N TYR A 41 -1.15 -1.13 5.74
CA TYR A 41 -0.26 -0.09 5.23
C TYR A 41 1.13 -0.17 5.87
N LEU A 42 2.16 0.20 5.10
CA LEU A 42 3.50 0.47 5.61
C LEU A 42 3.70 1.97 5.79
N VAL A 43 4.33 2.37 6.88
CA VAL A 43 4.72 3.77 7.11
C VAL A 43 6.18 3.93 6.71
N ARG A 44 6.42 4.65 5.62
CA ARG A 44 7.76 4.94 5.11
C ARG A 44 8.40 6.08 5.90
N GLY A 45 9.66 5.94 6.23
CA GLY A 45 10.43 6.96 6.94
C GLY A 45 9.97 7.25 8.37
N GLY A 46 9.09 6.41 8.95
CA GLY A 46 8.49 6.72 10.24
C GLY A 46 7.91 5.55 11.02
N THR A 47 7.26 5.91 12.10
CA THR A 47 6.54 4.98 12.98
C THR A 47 5.04 5.06 12.73
N ALA A 48 4.31 3.97 13.02
CA ALA A 48 2.85 3.97 12.98
C ALA A 48 2.24 5.07 13.89
N GLY A 49 2.85 5.32 15.05
CA GLY A 49 2.42 6.38 15.96
C GLY A 49 2.51 7.78 15.32
N LYS A 50 3.59 8.08 14.58
CA LYS A 50 3.71 9.33 13.83
C LYS A 50 2.62 9.45 12.76
N ALA A 51 2.35 8.36 12.04
CA ALA A 51 1.31 8.35 11.01
C ALA A 51 -0.11 8.60 11.59
N ILE A 52 -0.43 8.02 12.75
CA ILE A 52 -1.71 8.26 13.42
C ILE A 52 -1.88 9.73 13.84
N THR A 53 -0.79 10.42 14.18
CA THR A 53 -0.82 11.83 14.61
C THR A 53 -0.71 12.82 13.46
N ALA A 54 -0.32 12.38 12.26
CA ALA A 54 -0.16 13.21 11.05
C ALA A 54 -1.44 13.27 10.20
N ALA A 55 -2.61 13.21 10.81
CA ALA A 55 -3.90 13.18 10.09
C ALA A 55 -4.25 14.50 9.37
N GLY A 56 -3.57 15.62 9.71
CA GLY A 56 -3.90 16.95 9.21
C GLY A 56 -5.02 17.64 10.00
N GLU A 57 -5.49 18.79 9.51
CA GLU A 57 -6.51 19.60 10.20
C GLU A 57 -7.94 19.06 10.04
N ASP A 58 -8.21 18.23 9.04
CA ASP A 58 -9.55 17.90 8.56
C ASP A 58 -10.01 16.45 8.84
N GLY A 59 -9.50 15.78 9.86
CA GLY A 59 -10.01 14.47 10.18
C GLY A 59 -9.07 13.55 10.96
N SER A 60 -9.41 12.29 11.06
CA SER A 60 -8.57 11.26 11.64
C SER A 60 -7.61 10.65 10.60
N ALA A 61 -6.56 9.98 11.07
CA ALA A 61 -5.69 9.20 10.18
C ALA A 61 -6.49 8.12 9.41
N ALA A 62 -7.53 7.57 10.02
CA ALA A 62 -8.42 6.61 9.38
C ALA A 62 -9.18 7.22 8.19
N ASP A 63 -9.80 8.40 8.37
CA ASP A 63 -10.51 9.11 7.29
C ASP A 63 -9.56 9.44 6.14
N ARG A 64 -8.31 9.86 6.47
CA ARG A 64 -7.31 10.17 5.44
C ARG A 64 -6.86 8.93 4.66
N LEU A 65 -6.67 7.79 5.34
CA LEU A 65 -6.33 6.52 4.68
C LEU A 65 -7.48 6.02 3.79
N GLU A 66 -8.72 6.22 4.20
CA GLU A 66 -9.90 5.88 3.41
C GLU A 66 -9.97 6.73 2.14
N ALA A 67 -9.76 8.05 2.25
CA ALA A 67 -9.68 8.94 1.10
C ALA A 67 -8.53 8.56 0.13
N LEU A 68 -7.35 8.23 0.64
CA LEU A 68 -6.23 7.75 -0.18
C LEU A 68 -6.55 6.44 -0.90
N ALA A 69 -7.30 5.54 -0.27
CA ALA A 69 -7.74 4.29 -0.88
C ALA A 69 -8.78 4.52 -1.99
N GLU A 70 -9.71 5.44 -1.80
CA GLU A 70 -10.70 5.83 -2.82
C GLU A 70 -10.04 6.49 -4.04
N ASP A 71 -9.05 7.34 -3.81
CA ASP A 71 -8.33 8.05 -4.87
C ASP A 71 -7.29 7.17 -5.60
N ALA A 72 -6.90 6.03 -5.04
CA ALA A 72 -5.81 5.20 -5.56
C ALA A 72 -6.02 4.74 -7.01
N GLY A 73 -7.24 4.39 -7.38
CA GLY A 73 -7.61 4.00 -8.74
C GLY A 73 -7.59 5.14 -9.76
N LEU A 74 -7.69 6.39 -9.30
CA LEU A 74 -7.76 7.59 -10.15
C LEU A 74 -6.40 8.28 -10.34
N LEU A 75 -5.50 8.13 -9.37
CA LEU A 75 -4.26 8.91 -9.27
C LEU A 75 -3.00 8.06 -9.41
N ALA A 76 -3.08 6.85 -9.95
CA ALA A 76 -1.95 5.90 -10.00
C ALA A 76 -1.28 5.65 -8.62
N GLY A 77 -2.04 5.84 -7.57
CA GLY A 77 -1.61 5.59 -6.21
C GLY A 77 -1.41 4.10 -5.91
N SER A 78 -0.98 3.80 -4.71
CA SER A 78 -0.89 2.42 -4.24
C SER A 78 -2.28 1.88 -3.91
N MET A 79 -2.68 0.81 -4.58
CA MET A 79 -3.99 0.18 -4.38
C MET A 79 -4.11 -0.42 -2.99
N PRO A 80 -5.29 -0.34 -2.35
CA PRO A 80 -5.52 -0.93 -1.04
C PRO A 80 -5.25 -2.43 -1.02
N ARG A 81 -4.64 -2.90 0.05
CA ARG A 81 -4.38 -4.33 0.30
C ARG A 81 -4.81 -4.67 1.72
N THR A 82 -5.30 -5.87 1.89
CA THR A 82 -5.75 -6.37 3.20
C THR A 82 -4.71 -7.30 3.84
N VAL A 83 -4.87 -7.57 5.12
CA VAL A 83 -4.08 -8.59 5.83
C VAL A 83 -4.21 -9.95 5.11
N LYS A 84 -5.43 -10.30 4.64
CA LYS A 84 -5.68 -11.52 3.88
C LYS A 84 -4.85 -11.59 2.60
N ASP A 85 -4.80 -10.49 1.83
CA ASP A 85 -4.02 -10.43 0.59
C ASP A 85 -2.54 -10.63 0.87
N ALA A 86 -2.00 -9.92 1.87
CA ALA A 86 -0.61 -10.04 2.28
C ALA A 86 -0.24 -11.48 2.67
N LEU A 87 -1.04 -12.09 3.52
CA LEU A 87 -0.82 -13.47 3.95
C LEU A 87 -0.91 -14.46 2.79
N SER A 88 -1.91 -14.30 1.91
CA SER A 88 -2.05 -15.15 0.73
C SER A 88 -0.82 -15.11 -0.17
N ASP A 89 -0.31 -13.91 -0.45
CA ASP A 89 0.87 -13.73 -1.28
C ASP A 89 2.13 -14.29 -0.62
N LEU A 90 2.34 -14.00 0.67
CA LEU A 90 3.49 -14.49 1.42
C LEU A 90 3.52 -16.03 1.46
N TYR A 91 2.37 -16.67 1.66
CA TYR A 91 2.27 -18.12 1.64
C TYR A 91 2.48 -18.71 0.24
N ALA A 92 1.92 -18.08 -0.79
CA ALA A 92 1.95 -18.64 -2.15
C ALA A 92 3.29 -18.35 -2.86
N GLN A 93 3.88 -17.17 -2.62
CA GLN A 93 4.99 -16.65 -3.43
C GLN A 93 6.21 -16.22 -2.60
N GLY A 94 6.09 -16.18 -1.28
CA GLY A 94 7.14 -15.70 -0.39
C GLY A 94 7.43 -14.19 -0.51
N ALA A 95 6.56 -13.44 -1.15
CA ALA A 95 6.69 -11.99 -1.32
C ALA A 95 5.31 -11.34 -1.48
N THR A 96 5.19 -10.05 -1.10
CA THR A 96 3.98 -9.25 -1.32
C THR A 96 4.31 -7.78 -1.48
N PHE A 97 3.36 -7.01 -2.03
CA PHE A 97 3.40 -5.55 -2.06
C PHE A 97 2.36 -5.02 -1.08
N LEU A 98 2.74 -4.04 -0.29
CA LEU A 98 1.82 -3.35 0.61
C LEU A 98 1.81 -1.85 0.29
N PRO A 99 0.63 -1.20 0.26
CA PRO A 99 0.56 0.24 0.08
C PRO A 99 1.37 0.94 1.17
N ALA A 100 2.10 1.96 0.77
CA ALA A 100 2.93 2.76 1.64
C ALA A 100 2.37 4.16 1.79
N VAL A 101 2.53 4.71 2.99
CA VAL A 101 2.22 6.12 3.30
C VAL A 101 3.42 6.79 3.96
N GLU A 102 3.58 8.07 3.70
CA GLU A 102 4.49 8.94 4.42
C GLU A 102 3.71 9.84 5.37
N ALA A 103 4.32 10.16 6.50
CA ALA A 103 3.73 10.92 7.58
C ALA A 103 4.60 12.13 7.91
N ASP A 104 4.44 13.21 7.17
CA ASP A 104 5.07 14.51 7.45
C ASP A 104 4.05 15.46 8.09
N GLU A 105 3.57 16.48 7.39
CA GLU A 105 2.51 17.39 7.85
C GLU A 105 1.13 16.71 7.72
N ALA A 106 0.95 15.84 6.74
CA ALA A 106 -0.23 15.02 6.53
C ALA A 106 0.16 13.63 6.00
N LEU A 107 -0.78 12.68 6.04
CA LEU A 107 -0.60 11.38 5.39
C LEU A 107 -0.72 11.52 3.88
N THR A 108 0.29 11.04 3.15
CA THR A 108 0.33 10.98 1.69
C THR A 108 0.68 9.57 1.21
N ALA A 109 0.20 9.22 0.02
CA ALA A 109 0.56 7.96 -0.61
C ALA A 109 2.05 7.97 -1.02
N ALA A 110 2.77 6.88 -0.74
CA ALA A 110 4.19 6.72 -0.99
C ALA A 110 4.52 5.47 -1.84
N GLY A 111 3.61 5.07 -2.72
CA GLY A 111 3.76 3.88 -3.53
C GLY A 111 3.61 2.59 -2.75
N TYR A 112 4.51 1.63 -2.95
CA TYR A 112 4.47 0.33 -2.30
C TYR A 112 5.75 0.00 -1.55
N GLY A 113 5.61 -0.65 -0.40
CA GLY A 113 6.70 -1.41 0.20
C GLY A 113 6.66 -2.87 -0.28
N ILE A 114 7.81 -3.39 -0.65
CA ILE A 114 7.99 -4.76 -1.12
C ILE A 114 8.49 -5.61 0.03
N LEU A 115 7.70 -6.59 0.45
CA LEU A 115 8.14 -7.59 1.43
C LEU A 115 8.65 -8.83 0.69
N LYS A 116 9.79 -9.34 1.13
CA LYS A 116 10.32 -10.64 0.74
C LYS A 116 10.45 -11.50 1.99
N GLY A 117 9.71 -12.61 2.02
CA GLY A 117 9.42 -13.26 3.29
C GLY A 117 8.65 -12.30 4.19
N ASP A 118 9.04 -12.21 5.45
CA ASP A 118 8.44 -11.34 6.45
C ASP A 118 9.09 -9.94 6.55
N ARG A 119 10.04 -9.57 5.65
CA ARG A 119 10.85 -8.37 5.79
C ARG A 119 10.75 -7.42 4.62
N LEU A 120 10.80 -6.13 4.93
CA LEU A 120 10.87 -5.07 3.93
C LEU A 120 12.18 -5.18 3.15
N ALA A 121 12.07 -5.42 1.84
CA ALA A 121 13.17 -5.54 0.90
C ALA A 121 13.44 -4.24 0.13
N GLY A 122 12.42 -3.41 -0.08
CA GLY A 122 12.56 -2.16 -0.82
C GLY A 122 11.23 -1.45 -1.02
N TRP A 123 11.27 -0.37 -1.80
CA TRP A 123 10.13 0.47 -2.13
C TRP A 123 9.92 0.55 -3.64
N ALA A 124 8.70 0.66 -4.09
CA ALA A 124 8.33 0.98 -5.46
C ALA A 124 7.54 2.29 -5.47
N GLU A 125 8.06 3.30 -6.15
CA GLU A 125 7.53 4.67 -6.18
C GLU A 125 7.37 5.14 -7.62
N GLY A 126 6.55 6.18 -7.86
CA GLY A 126 6.37 6.77 -9.17
C GLY A 126 6.09 5.72 -10.24
N ASP A 127 6.90 5.69 -11.30
CA ASP A 127 6.75 4.75 -12.42
C ASP A 127 6.85 3.28 -11.99
N ALA A 128 7.61 2.97 -10.93
CA ALA A 128 7.69 1.60 -10.41
C ALA A 128 6.38 1.19 -9.72
N ALA A 129 5.73 2.09 -8.98
CA ALA A 129 4.42 1.82 -8.38
C ALA A 129 3.34 1.67 -9.46
N LEU A 130 3.36 2.52 -10.49
CA LEU A 130 2.50 2.37 -11.67
C LEU A 130 2.73 1.03 -12.36
N GLY A 131 3.99 0.62 -12.52
CA GLY A 131 4.35 -0.69 -13.06
C GLY A 131 3.76 -1.85 -12.26
N VAL A 132 3.75 -1.76 -10.92
CA VAL A 132 3.09 -2.74 -10.05
C VAL A 132 1.59 -2.79 -10.34
N ASN A 133 0.91 -1.64 -10.41
CA ASN A 133 -0.52 -1.57 -10.70
C ASN A 133 -0.87 -2.16 -12.08
N LEU A 134 -0.05 -1.87 -13.09
CA LEU A 134 -0.21 -2.42 -14.43
C LEU A 134 -0.05 -3.95 -14.43
N VAL A 135 0.97 -4.47 -13.75
CA VAL A 135 1.23 -5.92 -13.65
C VAL A 135 0.10 -6.64 -12.91
N LEU A 136 -0.46 -6.02 -11.88
CA LEU A 136 -1.58 -6.57 -11.11
C LEU A 136 -2.94 -6.40 -11.83
N GLY A 137 -2.99 -5.65 -12.94
CA GLY A 137 -4.23 -5.36 -13.65
C GLY A 137 -5.20 -4.47 -12.87
N GLN A 138 -4.67 -3.63 -12.01
CA GLN A 138 -5.42 -2.75 -11.08
C GLN A 138 -5.42 -1.29 -11.53
N VAL A 139 -5.30 -1.02 -12.82
CA VAL A 139 -5.36 0.34 -13.37
C VAL A 139 -6.70 0.56 -14.03
N ASP A 140 -7.53 1.42 -13.44
CA ASP A 140 -8.80 1.85 -14.05
C ASP A 140 -8.62 3.04 -14.99
N ALA A 141 -7.77 3.99 -14.62
CA ALA A 141 -7.38 5.10 -15.50
C ALA A 141 -6.01 5.64 -15.07
N ASP A 142 -5.13 5.86 -16.04
CA ASP A 142 -3.83 6.48 -15.80
C ASP A 142 -3.28 7.16 -17.06
N VAL A 143 -2.24 8.01 -16.89
CA VAL A 143 -1.51 8.64 -17.98
C VAL A 143 -0.07 8.18 -17.96
N VAL A 144 0.31 7.40 -18.96
CA VAL A 144 1.70 7.00 -19.16
C VAL A 144 2.39 8.02 -20.06
N GLU A 145 3.44 8.65 -19.57
CA GLU A 145 4.27 9.57 -20.33
C GLU A 145 5.47 8.83 -20.94
N LEU A 146 5.61 8.95 -22.25
CA LEU A 146 6.72 8.35 -23.00
C LEU A 146 7.60 9.46 -23.57
N PRO A 147 8.90 9.52 -23.22
CA PRO A 147 9.82 10.43 -23.88
C PRO A 147 9.98 10.03 -25.35
N LEU A 148 9.89 11.01 -26.25
CA LEU A 148 10.11 10.82 -27.68
C LEU A 148 11.54 11.21 -28.10
N ASP A 149 12.10 10.48 -29.07
CA ASP A 149 13.33 10.86 -29.72
C ASP A 149 13.19 12.25 -30.35
N GLY A 150 13.94 13.25 -29.84
CA GLY A 150 13.87 14.63 -30.29
C GLY A 150 13.29 15.62 -29.28
N GLY A 151 13.03 15.22 -28.06
CA GLY A 151 12.72 16.11 -26.92
C GLY A 151 11.23 16.42 -26.73
N GLY A 152 10.34 15.61 -27.27
CA GLY A 152 8.90 15.62 -26.96
C GLY A 152 8.49 14.57 -25.95
N VAL A 153 7.27 14.69 -25.41
CA VAL A 153 6.63 13.70 -24.56
C VAL A 153 5.29 13.31 -25.18
N ALA A 154 5.06 12.02 -25.35
CA ALA A 154 3.74 11.49 -25.70
C ALA A 154 3.03 11.06 -24.41
N ALA A 155 1.85 11.61 -24.14
CA ALA A 155 1.00 11.19 -23.04
C ALA A 155 -0.07 10.25 -23.57
N LEU A 156 -0.12 9.02 -23.04
CA LEU A 156 -1.10 8.00 -23.36
C LEU A 156 -2.03 7.78 -22.17
N ARG A 157 -3.32 7.99 -22.36
CA ARG A 157 -4.31 7.65 -21.36
C ARG A 157 -4.61 6.14 -21.43
N VAL A 158 -4.30 5.43 -20.38
CA VAL A 158 -4.69 4.02 -20.18
C VAL A 158 -6.08 4.01 -19.57
N VAL A 159 -7.01 3.24 -20.13
CA VAL A 159 -8.36 3.02 -19.62
C VAL A 159 -8.58 1.53 -19.49
N GLY A 160 -8.40 1.03 -18.28
CA GLY A 160 -8.46 -0.40 -17.99
C GLY A 160 -7.24 -1.17 -18.50
N ALA A 161 -6.51 -1.80 -17.60
CA ALA A 161 -5.39 -2.69 -17.93
C ALA A 161 -5.77 -4.14 -17.65
N ARG A 162 -5.37 -5.05 -18.55
CA ARG A 162 -5.43 -6.50 -18.31
C ARG A 162 -4.06 -7.07 -18.55
N THR A 163 -3.53 -7.74 -17.56
CA THR A 163 -2.21 -8.37 -17.62
C THR A 163 -2.34 -9.88 -17.46
N SER A 164 -1.58 -10.60 -18.24
CA SER A 164 -1.43 -12.06 -18.07
C SER A 164 0.05 -12.42 -18.12
N VAL A 165 0.51 -13.17 -17.13
CA VAL A 165 1.86 -13.77 -17.15
C VAL A 165 1.73 -15.20 -17.65
N ARG A 166 2.47 -15.54 -18.69
CA ARG A 166 2.60 -16.92 -19.16
C ARG A 166 3.96 -17.45 -18.73
N PRO A 167 4.02 -18.63 -18.12
CA PRO A 167 5.27 -19.28 -17.77
C PRO A 167 6.09 -19.65 -19.02
#